data_628e35b04a65943fe5a98f19a2583cc8
#
_entry.id   628e35b04a65943fe5a98f19a2583cc8
#
_cell.length_a   1.000
_cell.length_b   1.000
_cell.length_c   1.000
_cell.angle_alpha   90.00
_cell.angle_beta   90.00
_cell.angle_gamma   90.00
#
_symmetry.space_group_name_H-M   'P 1'
#
loop_
_entity.id
_entity.type
_entity.pdbx_description
1 polymer ?
#
loop_
_entity_poly.entity_id
_entity_poly.type
_entity_poly.pdbx_seq_one_letter_code
_entity_poly.pdbx_strand_id
1 'polypeptide(L)'
;HAFELFAFRAWIVAFLVFAAIVSSVEVSRAEIGTYVAIYSVVGMATSILGAQVALYTNRSHTITIIMAISFLLGTTLGFLLGMPFLIVVAAAGVYSGLIMTDSASLTAGIVATAQERLRGATLAMQQVIGFSGGAIGTVVVGWVLDLSGGQQSHGAWILACVTIATGSLMGVIGMRIVMGLASESINDSVSTK
;
A
#
# COMPACT_ATOMS: atom_id res chain seq x y z
N HIS A 1 -4.61 -3.49 -0.70
CA HIS A 1 -3.15 -3.62 -0.63
C HIS A 1 -2.49 -3.68 -2.02
N ALA A 2 -2.76 -4.70 -2.87
CA ALA A 2 -2.08 -4.84 -4.17
C ALA A 2 -2.33 -3.65 -5.13
N PHE A 3 -3.54 -3.09 -5.13
CA PHE A 3 -3.86 -1.86 -5.86
C PHE A 3 -2.87 -0.73 -5.53
N GLU A 4 -2.67 -0.45 -4.24
CA GLU A 4 -1.77 0.57 -3.74
C GLU A 4 -0.30 0.26 -4.04
N LEU A 5 0.14 -0.96 -3.75
CA LEU A 5 1.51 -1.40 -3.94
C LEU A 5 1.98 -1.28 -5.39
N PHE A 6 1.20 -1.81 -6.33
CA PHE A 6 1.58 -1.79 -7.75
C PHE A 6 1.45 -0.41 -8.36
N ALA A 7 0.41 0.35 -8.00
CA ALA A 7 0.27 1.73 -8.44
C ALA A 7 1.43 2.59 -7.95
N PHE A 8 1.80 2.51 -6.66
CA PHE A 8 2.94 3.21 -6.11
C PHE A 8 4.24 2.84 -6.84
N ARG A 9 4.52 1.55 -7.01
CA ARG A 9 5.74 1.08 -7.71
C ARG A 9 5.82 1.53 -9.16
N ALA A 10 4.71 1.58 -9.86
CA ALA A 10 4.67 2.00 -11.25
C ALA A 10 4.96 3.51 -11.40
N TRP A 11 4.49 4.32 -10.47
CA TRP A 11 4.51 5.77 -10.61
C TRP A 11 5.57 6.48 -9.77
N ILE A 12 6.24 5.79 -8.82
CA ILE A 12 7.20 6.41 -7.91
C ILE A 12 8.38 7.08 -8.62
N VAL A 13 8.89 6.49 -9.70
CA VAL A 13 10.00 7.08 -10.47
C VAL A 13 9.58 8.42 -11.07
N ALA A 14 8.42 8.47 -11.71
CA ALA A 14 7.88 9.70 -12.30
C ALA A 14 7.58 10.76 -11.23
N PHE A 15 7.05 10.34 -10.07
CA PHE A 15 6.81 11.21 -8.91
C PHE A 15 8.10 11.84 -8.39
N LEU A 16 9.17 11.05 -8.21
CA LEU A 16 10.46 11.56 -7.73
C LEU A 16 11.15 12.47 -8.75
N VAL A 17 11.03 12.17 -10.05
CA VAL A 17 11.51 13.07 -11.11
C VAL A 17 10.79 14.42 -11.01
N PHE A 18 9.47 14.41 -10.88
CA PHE A 18 8.70 15.65 -10.74
C PHE A 18 9.05 16.40 -9.44
N ALA A 19 9.20 15.69 -8.33
CA ALA A 19 9.61 16.28 -7.05
C ALA A 19 10.99 16.98 -7.15
N ALA A 20 11.96 16.38 -7.87
CA ALA A 20 13.26 16.97 -8.11
C ALA A 20 13.15 18.27 -8.93
N ILE A 21 12.31 18.27 -9.98
CA ILE A 21 12.06 19.46 -10.81
C ILE A 21 11.45 20.59 -9.95
N VAL A 22 10.43 20.30 -9.15
CA VAL A 22 9.76 21.28 -8.30
C VAL A 22 10.71 21.85 -7.24
N SER A 23 11.60 21.03 -6.70
CA SER A 23 12.59 21.43 -5.70
C SER A 23 13.85 22.07 -6.32
N SER A 24 13.93 22.19 -7.65
CA SER A 24 15.09 22.71 -8.39
C SER A 24 16.40 21.98 -8.06
N VAL A 25 16.31 20.66 -7.86
CA VAL A 25 17.44 19.79 -7.57
C VAL A 25 17.77 18.96 -8.80
N GLU A 26 19.03 19.02 -9.26
CA GLU A 26 19.50 18.14 -10.32
C GLU A 26 19.77 16.74 -9.75
N VAL A 27 18.98 15.78 -10.19
CA VAL A 27 19.10 14.38 -9.79
C VAL A 27 19.18 13.50 -11.04
N SER A 28 20.17 12.65 -11.10
CA SER A 28 20.33 11.70 -12.20
C SER A 28 19.29 10.58 -12.12
N ARG A 29 18.97 9.96 -13.25
CA ARG A 29 18.09 8.78 -13.29
C ARG A 29 18.64 7.61 -12.47
N ALA A 30 19.98 7.49 -12.38
CA ALA A 30 20.64 6.46 -11.59
C ALA A 30 20.41 6.67 -10.08
N GLU A 31 20.45 7.92 -9.61
CA GLU A 31 20.17 8.24 -8.20
C GLU A 31 18.72 7.94 -7.84
N ILE A 32 17.76 8.30 -8.70
CA ILE A 32 16.34 7.94 -8.49
C ILE A 32 16.18 6.43 -8.47
N GLY A 33 16.83 5.70 -9.38
CA GLY A 33 16.84 4.24 -9.38
C GLY A 33 17.39 3.66 -8.07
N THR A 34 18.42 4.30 -7.50
CA THR A 34 19.00 3.91 -6.21
C THR A 34 18.01 4.09 -5.07
N TYR A 35 17.29 5.21 -4.99
CA TYR A 35 16.24 5.40 -3.98
C TYR A 35 15.15 4.32 -4.09
N VAL A 36 14.69 4.01 -5.30
CA VAL A 36 13.67 2.97 -5.52
C VAL A 36 14.18 1.58 -5.15
N ALA A 37 15.46 1.28 -5.40
CA ALA A 37 16.09 0.04 -4.95
C ALA A 37 16.14 -0.04 -3.41
N ILE A 38 16.52 1.05 -2.74
CA ILE A 38 16.51 1.15 -1.27
C ILE A 38 15.08 0.94 -0.74
N TYR A 39 14.07 1.54 -1.35
CA TYR A 39 12.67 1.33 -0.96
C TYR A 39 12.25 -0.13 -1.03
N SER A 40 12.73 -0.86 -2.04
CA SER A 40 12.46 -2.29 -2.18
C SER A 40 13.07 -3.11 -1.04
N VAL A 41 14.31 -2.79 -0.64
CA VAL A 41 15.00 -3.44 0.49
C VAL A 41 14.31 -3.11 1.81
N VAL A 42 13.97 -1.84 2.04
CA VAL A 42 13.20 -1.40 3.21
C VAL A 42 11.86 -2.12 3.26
N GLY A 43 11.15 -2.22 2.13
CA GLY A 43 9.87 -2.94 2.05
C GLY A 43 9.99 -4.42 2.42
N MET A 44 11.06 -5.11 2.00
CA MET A 44 11.30 -6.50 2.43
C MET A 44 11.51 -6.61 3.94
N ALA A 45 12.32 -5.73 4.51
CA ALA A 45 12.58 -5.71 5.95
C ALA A 45 11.29 -5.42 6.76
N THR A 46 10.51 -4.42 6.35
CA THR A 46 9.27 -4.05 7.02
C THR A 46 8.18 -5.12 6.88
N SER A 47 8.13 -5.86 5.77
CA SER A 47 7.22 -6.99 5.60
C SER A 47 7.50 -8.11 6.60
N ILE A 48 8.77 -8.44 6.86
CA ILE A 48 9.17 -9.42 7.85
C ILE A 48 8.82 -8.93 9.27
N LEU A 49 9.16 -7.68 9.58
CA LEU A 49 8.86 -7.07 10.88
C LEU A 49 7.35 -7.02 11.15
N GLY A 50 6.56 -6.62 10.16
CA GLY A 50 5.11 -6.58 10.27
C GLY A 50 4.48 -7.95 10.51
N ALA A 51 5.00 -8.99 9.85
CA ALA A 51 4.58 -10.36 10.11
C ALA A 51 4.91 -10.81 11.55
N GLN A 52 6.09 -10.47 12.06
CA GLN A 52 6.47 -10.78 13.44
C GLN A 52 5.57 -10.05 14.44
N VAL A 53 5.36 -8.74 14.29
CA VAL A 53 4.47 -7.97 15.16
C VAL A 53 3.07 -8.58 15.19
N ALA A 54 2.55 -8.98 14.03
CA ALA A 54 1.23 -9.60 13.92
C ALA A 54 1.12 -10.98 14.58
N LEU A 55 2.25 -11.67 14.87
CA LEU A 55 2.26 -12.92 15.64
C LEU A 55 2.07 -12.68 17.14
N TYR A 56 2.58 -11.56 17.67
CA TYR A 56 2.52 -11.22 19.10
C TYR A 56 1.33 -10.34 19.47
N THR A 57 0.57 -9.87 18.49
CA THR A 57 -0.57 -8.98 18.66
C THR A 57 -1.82 -9.56 17.98
N ASN A 58 -2.95 -8.85 18.08
CA ASN A 58 -4.12 -9.18 17.28
C ASN A 58 -3.88 -8.81 15.82
N ARG A 59 -3.65 -9.84 14.97
CA ARG A 59 -3.30 -9.67 13.54
C ARG A 59 -4.24 -8.70 12.82
N SER A 60 -5.55 -8.88 12.95
CA SER A 60 -6.52 -8.05 12.24
C SER A 60 -6.47 -6.59 12.68
N HIS A 61 -6.28 -6.35 13.97
CA HIS A 61 -6.16 -4.99 14.51
C HIS A 61 -4.87 -4.32 14.06
N THR A 62 -3.75 -5.04 14.12
CA THR A 62 -2.44 -4.56 13.65
C THR A 62 -2.46 -4.19 12.18
N ILE A 63 -2.99 -5.05 11.32
CA ILE A 63 -3.13 -4.78 9.88
C ILE A 63 -3.99 -3.53 9.66
N THR A 64 -5.13 -3.41 10.36
CA THR A 64 -6.01 -2.23 10.23
C THR A 64 -5.31 -0.93 10.60
N ILE A 65 -4.52 -0.92 11.67
CA ILE A 65 -3.75 0.26 12.10
C ILE A 65 -2.68 0.61 11.06
N ILE A 66 -1.92 -0.38 10.58
CA ILE A 66 -0.88 -0.15 9.56
C ILE A 66 -1.50 0.44 8.29
N MET A 67 -2.60 -0.14 7.80
CA MET A 67 -3.31 0.39 6.64
C MET A 67 -3.85 1.81 6.86
N ALA A 68 -4.35 2.13 8.05
CA ALA A 68 -4.82 3.48 8.37
C ALA A 68 -3.66 4.50 8.36
N ILE A 69 -2.50 4.14 8.92
CA ILE A 69 -1.30 4.98 8.88
C ILE A 69 -0.79 5.13 7.44
N SER A 70 -0.78 4.03 6.66
CA SER A 70 -0.42 4.04 5.24
C SER A 70 -1.33 5.00 4.45
N PHE A 71 -2.65 4.92 4.65
CA PHE A 71 -3.61 5.84 4.03
C PHE A 71 -3.30 7.31 4.35
N LEU A 72 -3.07 7.64 5.62
CA LEU A 72 -2.75 9.00 6.04
C LEU A 72 -1.44 9.50 5.41
N LEU A 73 -0.38 8.70 5.45
CA LEU A 73 0.90 9.10 4.86
C LEU A 73 0.82 9.17 3.34
N GLY A 74 0.16 8.22 2.69
CA GLY A 74 -0.03 8.22 1.23
C GLY A 74 -0.79 9.43 0.73
N THR A 75 -1.87 9.83 1.43
CA THR A 75 -2.64 11.04 1.09
C THR A 75 -1.82 12.31 1.27
N THR A 76 -0.93 12.37 2.27
CA THR A 76 -0.09 13.56 2.51
C THR A 76 1.10 13.66 1.57
N LEU A 77 1.53 12.55 0.95
CA LEU A 77 2.75 12.51 0.13
C LEU A 77 2.73 13.53 -1.01
N GLY A 78 1.60 13.69 -1.70
CA GLY A 78 1.44 14.67 -2.78
C GLY A 78 1.54 16.12 -2.30
N PHE A 79 1.15 16.41 -1.06
CA PHE A 79 1.24 17.75 -0.46
C PHE A 79 2.67 18.10 -0.02
N LEU A 80 3.57 17.12 0.08
CA LEU A 80 4.98 17.36 0.38
C LEU A 80 5.77 17.85 -0.84
N LEU A 81 5.19 17.84 -2.04
CA LEU A 81 5.81 18.46 -3.22
C LEU A 81 6.05 19.95 -2.96
N GLY A 82 7.25 20.42 -3.29
CA GLY A 82 7.71 21.76 -2.94
C GLY A 82 8.48 21.85 -1.61
N MET A 83 8.45 20.81 -0.78
CA MET A 83 9.40 20.65 0.32
C MET A 83 10.79 20.27 -0.22
N PRO A 84 11.87 20.41 0.59
CA PRO A 84 13.20 19.95 0.19
C PRO A 84 13.14 18.50 -0.33
N PHE A 85 13.77 18.24 -1.49
CA PHE A 85 13.69 16.95 -2.19
C PHE A 85 13.95 15.74 -1.29
N LEU A 86 14.93 15.83 -0.38
CA LEU A 86 15.27 14.74 0.52
C LEU A 86 14.13 14.37 1.49
N ILE A 87 13.29 15.36 1.87
CA ILE A 87 12.10 15.11 2.70
C ILE A 87 11.07 14.29 1.92
N VAL A 88 10.86 14.63 0.65
CA VAL A 88 9.93 13.89 -0.23
C VAL A 88 10.43 12.47 -0.44
N VAL A 89 11.73 12.29 -0.70
CA VAL A 89 12.39 10.98 -0.83
C VAL A 89 12.23 10.15 0.45
N ALA A 90 12.50 10.74 1.61
CA ALA A 90 12.36 10.05 2.90
C ALA A 90 10.90 9.64 3.18
N ALA A 91 9.95 10.55 2.96
CA ALA A 91 8.52 10.26 3.13
C ALA A 91 8.04 9.15 2.20
N ALA A 92 8.45 9.16 0.93
CA ALA A 92 8.15 8.10 -0.03
C ALA A 92 8.75 6.75 0.38
N GLY A 93 9.96 6.75 0.96
CA GLY A 93 10.60 5.55 1.50
C GLY A 93 9.85 4.96 2.70
N VAL A 94 9.44 5.80 3.65
CA VAL A 94 8.61 5.38 4.79
C VAL A 94 7.27 4.83 4.31
N TYR A 95 6.62 5.51 3.36
CA TYR A 95 5.37 5.04 2.77
C TYR A 95 5.54 3.69 2.07
N SER A 96 6.61 3.50 1.29
CA SER A 96 6.95 2.21 0.69
C SER A 96 7.09 1.09 1.73
N GLY A 97 7.74 1.37 2.84
CA GLY A 97 7.86 0.44 3.96
C GLY A 97 6.50 0.08 4.56
N LEU A 98 5.65 1.08 4.82
CA LEU A 98 4.31 0.87 5.38
C LEU A 98 3.43 0.01 4.48
N ILE A 99 3.40 0.29 3.17
CA ILE A 99 2.65 -0.55 2.21
C ILE A 99 3.07 -2.02 2.30
N MET A 100 4.35 -2.32 2.48
CA MET A 100 4.84 -3.69 2.51
C MET A 100 4.64 -4.39 3.86
N THR A 101 4.43 -3.64 4.94
CA THR A 101 4.42 -4.16 6.31
C THR A 101 3.31 -5.20 6.56
N ASP A 102 2.14 -5.07 5.94
CA ASP A 102 1.00 -5.98 6.10
C ASP A 102 1.01 -7.17 5.12
N SER A 103 1.83 -7.12 4.08
CA SER A 103 1.83 -8.09 2.96
C SER A 103 2.00 -9.54 3.41
N ALA A 104 3.03 -9.82 4.22
CA ALA A 104 3.28 -11.17 4.73
C ALA A 104 2.20 -11.62 5.72
N SER A 105 1.67 -10.70 6.54
CA SER A 105 0.61 -10.98 7.51
C SER A 105 -0.72 -11.33 6.83
N LEU A 106 -1.07 -10.65 5.74
CA LEU A 106 -2.25 -10.95 4.93
C LEU A 106 -2.16 -12.35 4.32
N THR A 107 -1.03 -12.67 3.70
CA THR A 107 -0.80 -14.01 3.11
C THR A 107 -0.84 -15.11 4.17
N ALA A 108 -0.17 -14.91 5.31
CA ALA A 108 -0.19 -15.86 6.42
C ALA A 108 -1.62 -16.05 6.99
N GLY A 109 -2.42 -14.98 7.03
CA GLY A 109 -3.82 -15.05 7.45
C GLY A 109 -4.66 -15.95 6.53
N ILE A 110 -4.50 -15.80 5.23
CA ILE A 110 -5.20 -16.61 4.23
C ILE A 110 -4.79 -18.08 4.34
N VAL A 111 -3.49 -18.37 4.46
CA VAL A 111 -3.00 -19.75 4.64
C VAL A 111 -3.54 -20.39 5.92
N ALA A 112 -3.63 -19.62 7.02
CA ALA A 112 -4.11 -20.13 8.29
C ALA A 112 -5.60 -20.48 8.30
N THR A 113 -6.41 -19.75 7.50
CA THR A 113 -7.86 -19.99 7.41
C THR A 113 -8.26 -20.94 6.28
N ALA A 114 -7.39 -21.18 5.31
CA ALA A 114 -7.66 -22.07 4.19
C ALA A 114 -7.66 -23.54 4.61
N GLN A 115 -8.62 -24.31 4.11
CA GLN A 115 -8.62 -25.78 4.25
C GLN A 115 -7.32 -26.35 3.66
N GLU A 116 -6.70 -27.33 4.33
CA GLU A 116 -5.39 -27.88 3.91
C GLU A 116 -5.37 -28.33 2.46
N ARG A 117 -6.42 -29.01 2.03
CA ARG A 117 -6.57 -29.52 0.66
C ARG A 117 -6.69 -28.41 -0.39
N LEU A 118 -7.13 -27.21 -0.01
CA LEU A 118 -7.42 -26.10 -0.92
C LEU A 118 -6.42 -24.93 -0.78
N ARG A 119 -5.41 -25.03 0.08
CA ARG A 119 -4.43 -23.93 0.32
C ARG A 119 -3.81 -23.41 -0.96
N GLY A 120 -3.38 -24.29 -1.86
CA GLY A 120 -2.80 -23.89 -3.14
C GLY A 120 -3.78 -23.11 -4.02
N ALA A 121 -5.03 -23.57 -4.14
CA ALA A 121 -6.07 -22.90 -4.90
C ALA A 121 -6.44 -21.54 -4.30
N THR A 122 -6.51 -21.46 -2.98
CA THR A 122 -6.80 -20.20 -2.25
C THR A 122 -5.70 -19.17 -2.48
N LEU A 123 -4.43 -19.58 -2.40
CA LEU A 123 -3.29 -18.72 -2.70
C LEU A 123 -3.26 -18.28 -4.17
N ALA A 124 -3.55 -19.17 -5.10
CA ALA A 124 -3.64 -18.83 -6.52
C ALA A 124 -4.74 -17.79 -6.77
N MET A 125 -5.92 -17.96 -6.18
CA MET A 125 -7.02 -16.99 -6.29
C MET A 125 -6.64 -15.64 -5.68
N GLN A 126 -5.98 -15.62 -4.52
CA GLN A 126 -5.45 -14.41 -3.91
C GLN A 126 -4.51 -13.66 -4.86
N GLN A 127 -3.59 -14.40 -5.53
CA GLN A 127 -2.66 -13.78 -6.47
C GLN A 127 -3.38 -13.22 -7.70
N VAL A 128 -4.34 -13.94 -8.26
CA VAL A 128 -5.11 -13.46 -9.42
C VAL A 128 -5.85 -12.15 -9.07
N ILE A 129 -6.58 -12.14 -7.95
CA ILE A 129 -7.31 -10.95 -7.49
C ILE A 129 -6.33 -9.81 -7.19
N GLY A 130 -5.22 -10.11 -6.51
CA GLY A 130 -4.20 -9.14 -6.14
C GLY A 130 -3.56 -8.49 -7.38
N PHE A 131 -3.06 -9.29 -8.33
CA PHE A 131 -2.45 -8.75 -9.56
C PHE A 131 -3.45 -8.00 -10.43
N SER A 132 -4.70 -8.46 -10.51
CA SER A 132 -5.76 -7.74 -11.23
C SER A 132 -6.02 -6.37 -10.57
N GLY A 133 -6.13 -6.33 -9.24
CA GLY A 133 -6.24 -5.07 -8.49
C GLY A 133 -5.04 -4.16 -8.70
N GLY A 134 -3.83 -4.71 -8.75
CA GLY A 134 -2.61 -3.96 -9.03
C GLY A 134 -2.57 -3.36 -10.42
N ALA A 135 -2.96 -4.13 -11.43
CA ALA A 135 -3.06 -3.65 -12.81
C ALA A 135 -4.08 -2.51 -12.93
N ILE A 136 -5.27 -2.69 -12.34
CA ILE A 136 -6.31 -1.65 -12.29
C ILE A 136 -5.77 -0.39 -11.59
N GLY A 137 -5.10 -0.52 -10.44
CA GLY A 137 -4.54 0.61 -9.71
C GLY A 137 -3.55 1.41 -10.54
N THR A 138 -2.65 0.75 -11.24
CA THR A 138 -1.66 1.40 -12.12
C THR A 138 -2.32 2.20 -13.23
N VAL A 139 -3.36 1.65 -13.88
CA VAL A 139 -4.10 2.31 -14.97
C VAL A 139 -4.93 3.48 -14.45
N VAL A 140 -5.65 3.29 -13.33
CA VAL A 140 -6.49 4.33 -12.72
C VAL A 140 -5.66 5.55 -12.33
N VAL A 141 -4.47 5.35 -11.72
CA VAL A 141 -3.58 6.46 -11.38
C VAL A 141 -3.08 7.18 -12.64
N GLY A 142 -2.76 6.46 -13.72
CA GLY A 142 -2.44 7.06 -15.02
C GLY A 142 -3.57 7.94 -15.54
N TRP A 143 -4.80 7.47 -15.53
CA TRP A 143 -5.96 8.25 -15.93
C TRP A 143 -6.18 9.49 -15.07
N VAL A 144 -6.02 9.36 -13.74
CA VAL A 144 -6.11 10.50 -12.84
C VAL A 144 -5.06 11.56 -13.18
N LEU A 145 -3.82 11.16 -13.44
CA LEU A 145 -2.76 12.08 -13.86
C LEU A 145 -3.14 12.77 -15.17
N ASP A 146 -3.55 12.02 -16.20
CA ASP A 146 -3.86 12.56 -17.52
C ASP A 146 -5.05 13.53 -17.47
N LEU A 147 -6.12 13.20 -16.76
CA LEU A 147 -7.33 14.03 -16.64
C LEU A 147 -7.12 15.27 -15.76
N SER A 148 -6.11 15.26 -14.88
CA SER A 148 -5.87 16.34 -13.91
C SER A 148 -4.76 17.31 -14.33
N GLY A 149 -4.30 17.25 -15.57
CA GLY A 149 -3.30 18.17 -16.11
C GLY A 149 -1.92 17.55 -16.37
N GLY A 150 -1.82 16.21 -16.31
CA GLY A 150 -0.62 15.45 -16.65
C GLY A 150 0.46 15.45 -15.57
N GLN A 151 1.55 14.75 -15.87
CA GLN A 151 2.67 14.56 -14.94
C GLN A 151 3.44 15.86 -14.59
N GLN A 152 3.17 16.96 -15.27
CA GLN A 152 3.78 18.27 -15.01
C GLN A 152 2.94 19.11 -14.02
N SER A 153 1.78 18.63 -13.60
CA SER A 153 0.88 19.35 -12.71
C SER A 153 1.05 18.88 -11.25
N HIS A 154 1.31 19.85 -10.35
CA HIS A 154 1.37 19.56 -8.91
C HIS A 154 0.03 19.02 -8.39
N GLY A 155 -1.10 19.62 -8.82
CA GLY A 155 -2.44 19.16 -8.42
C GLY A 155 -2.73 17.74 -8.90
N ALA A 156 -2.26 17.36 -10.09
CA ALA A 156 -2.41 16.00 -10.59
C ALA A 156 -1.69 14.97 -9.72
N TRP A 157 -0.50 15.28 -9.23
CA TRP A 157 0.23 14.39 -8.33
C TRP A 157 -0.41 14.29 -6.93
N ILE A 158 -1.01 15.37 -6.41
CA ILE A 158 -1.81 15.27 -5.17
C ILE A 158 -2.95 14.28 -5.35
N LEU A 159 -3.72 14.40 -6.44
CA LEU A 159 -4.83 13.49 -6.73
C LEU A 159 -4.35 12.05 -6.98
N ALA A 160 -3.23 11.88 -7.66
CA ALA A 160 -2.62 10.57 -7.87
C ALA A 160 -2.23 9.89 -6.55
N CYS A 161 -1.56 10.62 -5.63
CA CYS A 161 -1.19 10.11 -4.32
C CYS A 161 -2.42 9.74 -3.47
N VAL A 162 -3.45 10.59 -3.46
CA VAL A 162 -4.74 10.28 -2.81
C VAL A 162 -5.36 9.02 -3.42
N THR A 163 -5.36 8.89 -4.75
CA THR A 163 -5.88 7.72 -5.44
C THR A 163 -5.12 6.44 -5.07
N ILE A 164 -3.79 6.49 -5.02
CA ILE A 164 -2.96 5.35 -4.58
C ILE A 164 -3.36 4.95 -3.15
N ALA A 165 -3.46 5.91 -2.24
CA ALA A 165 -3.77 5.67 -0.84
C ALA A 165 -5.18 5.08 -0.62
N THR A 166 -6.14 5.27 -1.54
CA THR A 166 -7.48 4.64 -1.42
C THR A 166 -7.40 3.12 -1.32
N GLY A 167 -6.34 2.49 -1.82
CA GLY A 167 -6.08 1.06 -1.66
C GLY A 167 -6.01 0.62 -0.20
N SER A 168 -5.32 1.38 0.65
CA SER A 168 -5.28 1.14 2.10
C SER A 168 -6.63 1.44 2.76
N LEU A 169 -7.33 2.49 2.36
CA LEU A 169 -8.66 2.80 2.89
C LEU A 169 -9.65 1.65 2.62
N MET A 170 -9.66 1.12 1.40
CA MET A 170 -10.46 -0.07 1.05
C MET A 170 -10.07 -1.28 1.92
N GLY A 171 -8.78 -1.44 2.21
CA GLY A 171 -8.26 -2.47 3.11
C GLY A 171 -8.79 -2.32 4.54
N VAL A 172 -8.77 -1.11 5.10
CA VAL A 172 -9.33 -0.79 6.43
C VAL A 172 -10.81 -1.15 6.49
N ILE A 173 -11.59 -0.73 5.48
CA ILE A 173 -13.04 -1.03 5.41
C ILE A 173 -13.27 -2.54 5.34
N GLY A 174 -12.54 -3.25 4.46
CA GLY A 174 -12.65 -4.70 4.32
C GLY A 174 -12.33 -5.44 5.62
N MET A 175 -11.26 -5.05 6.33
CA MET A 175 -10.89 -5.64 7.63
C MET A 175 -11.97 -5.40 8.70
N ARG A 176 -12.60 -4.22 8.73
CA ARG A 176 -13.69 -3.90 9.65
C ARG A 176 -14.92 -4.77 9.40
N ILE A 177 -15.28 -4.98 8.13
CA ILE A 177 -16.40 -5.87 7.74
C ILE A 177 -16.12 -7.30 8.20
N VAL A 178 -14.93 -7.83 7.92
CA VAL A 178 -14.56 -9.20 8.30
C VAL A 178 -14.56 -9.39 9.83
N MET A 179 -14.07 -8.41 10.59
CA MET A 179 -14.09 -8.47 12.06
C MET A 179 -15.53 -8.41 12.61
N GLY A 180 -16.41 -7.61 12.00
CA GLY A 180 -17.83 -7.55 12.36
C GLY A 180 -18.53 -8.90 12.17
N LEU A 181 -18.39 -9.51 10.99
CA LEU A 181 -18.98 -10.82 10.69
C LEU A 181 -18.46 -11.93 11.61
N ALA A 182 -17.17 -11.90 11.97
CA ALA A 182 -16.59 -12.87 12.90
C ALA A 182 -17.17 -12.74 14.32
N SER A 183 -17.47 -11.54 14.77
CA SER A 183 -18.07 -11.31 16.11
C SER A 183 -19.54 -11.77 16.17
N GLU A 184 -20.29 -11.56 15.08
CA GLU A 184 -21.69 -12.03 15.00
C GLU A 184 -21.78 -13.55 15.03
N SER A 185 -20.91 -14.25 14.29
CA SER A 185 -20.90 -15.71 14.24
C SER A 185 -20.59 -16.36 15.61
N ILE A 186 -19.75 -15.70 16.43
CA ILE A 186 -19.46 -16.15 17.81
C ILE A 186 -20.69 -15.95 18.71
N ASN A 187 -21.35 -14.80 18.64
CA ASN A 187 -22.53 -14.52 19.44
C ASN A 187 -23.68 -15.48 19.14
N ASP A 188 -23.92 -15.79 17.87
CA ASP A 188 -24.95 -16.77 17.47
C ASP A 188 -24.66 -18.17 17.99
N SER A 189 -23.39 -18.59 17.98
CA SER A 189 -22.99 -19.89 18.49
C SER A 189 -23.10 -20.01 20.02
N VAL A 190 -23.06 -18.91 20.75
CA VAL A 190 -23.24 -18.85 22.21
C VAL A 190 -24.72 -18.80 22.58
N SER A 191 -25.57 -18.14 21.78
CA SER A 191 -27.01 -18.00 22.04
C SER A 191 -27.82 -19.28 21.76
N THR A 192 -27.25 -20.22 20.98
CA THR A 192 -27.89 -21.50 20.62
C THR A 192 -27.50 -22.67 21.54
N LYS A 193 -26.74 -22.45 22.59
CA LYS A 193 -26.41 -23.39 23.66
C LYS A 193 -27.14 -23.06 24.96
#